data_b526fc66dc9c392b518e5c98ed901d6d
#
_entry.id   b526fc66dc9c392b518e5c98ed901d6d
#
_cell.length_a   1.000
_cell.length_b   1.000
_cell.length_c   1.000
_cell.angle_alpha   90.00
_cell.angle_beta   90.00
_cell.angle_gamma   90.00
#
_symmetry.space_group_name_H-M   'P 1'
#
loop_
_entity.id
_entity.type
_entity.pdbx_description
1 polymer ?
#
loop_
_entity_poly.entity_id
_entity_poly.type
_entity_poly.pdbx_seq_one_letter_code
_entity_poly.pdbx_strand_id
1 'polypeptide(L)'
;SLIHMKRNRERLREKRDRLLDRIRSGGHIDSLTCALAKLEPLPEAPEPMPMEAMHLLGKMRTGALRSTLDADLQGRGNALARRYNAQYRGNRINNLAVVVMDVRSGEVLAYAGNVYDPGDRSAGTGVDVIPARRSSGSVLKPILYAGMLDDGTALPTMLFPDVPTYYRDFTPQNYNRTFDGAV
;
A
#
# COMPACT_ATOMS: atom_id res chain seq x y z
N SER A 1 -29.77 20.19 -4.44
CA SER A 1 -28.63 19.61 -5.21
C SER A 1 -29.02 18.23 -5.70
N LEU A 2 -28.73 17.92 -6.97
CA LEU A 2 -28.95 16.60 -7.57
C LEU A 2 -27.89 15.56 -7.15
N ILE A 3 -26.89 16.00 -6.38
CA ILE A 3 -25.79 15.17 -5.88
C ILE A 3 -26.26 14.23 -4.75
N HIS A 4 -27.33 14.57 -4.04
CA HIS A 4 -27.91 13.70 -3.00
C HIS A 4 -28.88 12.70 -3.62
N MET A 5 -28.41 11.49 -3.90
CA MET A 5 -29.18 10.45 -4.58
C MET A 5 -30.45 10.02 -3.86
N LYS A 6 -30.54 10.22 -2.55
CA LYS A 6 -31.76 9.94 -1.75
C LYS A 6 -32.82 11.07 -1.82
N ARG A 7 -32.44 12.27 -2.30
CA ARG A 7 -33.35 13.41 -2.43
C ARG A 7 -33.52 13.74 -3.92
N ASN A 8 -34.70 14.21 -4.30
CA ASN A 8 -35.01 14.65 -5.67
C ASN A 8 -34.87 13.57 -6.75
N ARG A 9 -35.13 12.29 -6.44
CA ARG A 9 -35.01 11.18 -7.41
C ARG A 9 -35.86 11.39 -8.66
N GLU A 10 -37.12 11.88 -8.50
CA GLU A 10 -37.97 12.20 -9.64
C GLU A 10 -37.31 13.25 -10.56
N ARG A 11 -36.81 14.32 -10.00
CA ARG A 11 -36.14 15.37 -10.76
C ARG A 11 -34.86 14.89 -11.45
N LEU A 12 -34.16 13.90 -10.87
CA LEU A 12 -33.00 13.27 -11.47
C LEU A 12 -33.43 12.38 -12.64
N ARG A 13 -34.53 11.60 -12.49
CA ARG A 13 -35.13 10.79 -13.54
C ARG A 13 -35.54 11.65 -14.74
N GLU A 14 -36.30 12.73 -14.52
CA GLU A 14 -36.69 13.66 -15.54
C GLU A 14 -35.49 14.27 -16.30
N LYS A 15 -34.42 14.57 -15.61
CA LYS A 15 -33.19 15.09 -16.22
C LYS A 15 -32.50 14.03 -17.09
N ARG A 16 -32.41 12.80 -16.60
CA ARG A 16 -31.89 11.66 -17.37
C ARG A 16 -32.71 11.44 -18.63
N ASP A 17 -34.02 11.38 -18.49
CA ASP A 17 -34.94 11.06 -19.58
C ASP A 17 -34.89 12.16 -20.67
N ARG A 18 -34.87 13.44 -20.27
CA ARG A 18 -34.66 14.55 -21.20
C ARG A 18 -33.30 14.47 -21.93
N LEU A 19 -32.25 14.05 -21.23
CA LEU A 19 -30.93 13.86 -21.86
C LEU A 19 -30.98 12.71 -22.89
N LEU A 20 -31.59 11.59 -22.55
CA LEU A 20 -31.75 10.44 -23.45
C LEU A 20 -32.57 10.81 -24.69
N ASP A 21 -33.65 11.59 -24.54
CA ASP A 21 -34.44 12.08 -25.69
C ASP A 21 -33.59 13.00 -26.58
N ARG A 22 -32.76 13.84 -26.02
CA ARG A 22 -31.86 14.72 -26.78
C ARG A 22 -30.80 13.93 -27.55
N ILE A 23 -30.22 12.89 -26.92
CA ILE A 23 -29.23 11.99 -27.56
C ILE A 23 -29.87 11.23 -28.69
N ARG A 24 -31.12 10.73 -28.51
CA ARG A 24 -31.90 10.10 -29.57
C ARG A 24 -32.21 11.04 -30.72
N SER A 25 -32.67 12.27 -30.40
CA SER A 25 -33.00 13.26 -31.45
C SER A 25 -31.75 13.70 -32.24
N GLY A 26 -30.56 13.62 -31.62
CA GLY A 26 -29.29 13.84 -32.31
C GLY A 26 -28.79 12.63 -33.13
N GLY A 27 -29.54 11.54 -33.18
CA GLY A 27 -29.20 10.34 -33.98
C GLY A 27 -28.09 9.48 -33.38
N HIS A 28 -27.70 9.70 -32.11
CA HIS A 28 -26.61 8.97 -31.42
C HIS A 28 -27.07 7.61 -30.86
N ILE A 29 -28.36 7.46 -30.58
CA ILE A 29 -28.99 6.20 -30.13
C ILE A 29 -30.33 6.01 -30.86
N ASP A 30 -30.75 4.76 -31.02
CA ASP A 30 -32.04 4.42 -31.58
C ASP A 30 -33.19 4.53 -30.55
N SER A 31 -34.42 4.36 -31.01
CA SER A 31 -35.61 4.46 -30.18
C SER A 31 -35.69 3.36 -29.14
N LEU A 32 -35.25 2.12 -29.49
CA LEU A 32 -35.27 0.98 -28.59
C LEU A 32 -34.27 1.16 -27.48
N THR A 33 -33.03 1.51 -27.79
CA THR A 33 -31.98 1.80 -26.83
C THR A 33 -32.38 2.92 -25.87
N CYS A 34 -32.98 4.00 -26.38
CA CYS A 34 -33.49 5.09 -25.54
C CYS A 34 -34.60 4.60 -24.60
N ALA A 35 -35.54 3.77 -25.06
CA ALA A 35 -36.60 3.24 -24.23
C ALA A 35 -36.06 2.32 -23.11
N LEU A 36 -35.16 1.42 -23.46
CA LEU A 36 -34.52 0.53 -22.50
C LEU A 36 -33.72 1.30 -21.43
N ALA A 37 -32.92 2.29 -21.86
CA ALA A 37 -32.13 3.14 -20.92
C ALA A 37 -33.02 3.94 -19.94
N LYS A 38 -34.25 4.33 -20.35
CA LYS A 38 -35.23 4.97 -19.47
C LYS A 38 -35.84 4.01 -18.44
N LEU A 39 -35.87 2.72 -18.73
CA LEU A 39 -36.39 1.69 -17.82
C LEU A 39 -35.36 1.33 -16.74
N GLU A 40 -34.07 1.58 -16.98
CA GLU A 40 -33.05 1.30 -15.98
C GLU A 40 -33.31 2.07 -14.67
N PRO A 41 -33.16 1.41 -13.50
CA PRO A 41 -33.30 2.07 -12.22
C PRO A 41 -32.19 3.11 -12.03
N LEU A 42 -32.50 4.21 -11.36
CA LEU A 42 -31.48 5.14 -10.91
C LEU A 42 -30.63 4.50 -9.81
N PRO A 43 -29.30 4.68 -9.81
CA PRO A 43 -28.45 4.15 -8.76
C PRO A 43 -28.89 4.63 -7.39
N GLU A 44 -28.81 3.76 -6.39
CA GLU A 44 -29.25 4.07 -5.02
C GLU A 44 -28.22 4.84 -4.22
N ALA A 45 -26.96 4.60 -4.49
CA ALA A 45 -25.82 5.27 -3.87
C ALA A 45 -24.69 5.42 -4.89
N PRO A 46 -23.78 6.41 -4.70
CA PRO A 46 -22.54 6.44 -5.44
C PRO A 46 -21.76 5.16 -5.18
N GLU A 47 -21.21 4.56 -6.21
CA GLU A 47 -20.24 3.48 -6.00
C GLU A 47 -19.01 4.04 -5.31
N PRO A 48 -18.52 3.39 -4.24
CA PRO A 48 -17.31 3.82 -3.59
C PRO A 48 -16.13 3.70 -4.58
N MET A 49 -15.33 4.74 -4.66
CA MET A 49 -14.10 4.66 -5.44
C MET A 49 -13.18 3.59 -4.83
N PRO A 50 -12.56 2.74 -5.66
CA PRO A 50 -11.57 1.80 -5.19
C PRO A 50 -10.43 2.54 -4.48
N MET A 51 -10.14 2.19 -3.23
CA MET A 51 -9.13 2.86 -2.41
C MET A 51 -7.98 1.89 -2.09
N GLU A 52 -7.56 1.11 -3.08
CA GLU A 52 -6.62 0.01 -2.88
C GLU A 52 -5.20 0.48 -2.54
N ALA A 53 -4.74 1.61 -3.09
CA ALA A 53 -3.40 2.14 -2.88
C ALA A 53 -3.40 3.55 -2.28
N MET A 54 -4.19 3.79 -1.23
CA MET A 54 -4.41 5.11 -0.62
C MET A 54 -3.13 5.86 -0.24
N HIS A 55 -2.17 5.15 0.36
CA HIS A 55 -0.92 5.77 0.79
C HIS A 55 -0.03 6.18 -0.38
N LEU A 56 -0.10 5.45 -1.49
CA LEU A 56 0.59 5.83 -2.73
C LEU A 56 -0.10 7.01 -3.40
N LEU A 57 -1.44 7.00 -3.46
CA LEU A 57 -2.23 8.11 -4.02
C LEU A 57 -1.96 9.43 -3.29
N GLY A 58 -1.78 9.40 -1.98
CA GLY A 58 -1.45 10.58 -1.18
C GLY A 58 -0.12 11.26 -1.56
N LYS A 59 0.78 10.55 -2.23
CA LYS A 59 2.06 11.09 -2.74
C LYS A 59 1.93 11.73 -4.11
N MET A 60 0.83 11.45 -4.82
CA MET A 60 0.59 11.95 -6.17
C MET A 60 -0.14 13.29 -6.10
N ARG A 61 0.49 14.34 -6.58
CA ARG A 61 -0.03 15.71 -6.41
C ARG A 61 -0.97 16.17 -7.53
N THR A 62 -0.91 15.58 -8.73
CA THR A 62 -1.75 15.99 -9.87
C THR A 62 -1.77 14.94 -11.00
N GLY A 63 -2.92 14.82 -11.68
CA GLY A 63 -3.05 14.11 -12.96
C GLY A 63 -3.32 12.60 -12.86
N ALA A 64 -3.46 11.96 -14.01
CA ALA A 64 -3.53 10.50 -14.12
C ALA A 64 -2.12 9.92 -14.12
N LEU A 65 -1.86 8.94 -13.27
CA LEU A 65 -0.58 8.26 -13.21
C LEU A 65 -0.76 6.77 -13.56
N ARG A 66 0.11 6.27 -14.41
CA ARG A 66 0.24 4.83 -14.65
C ARG A 66 1.26 4.29 -13.66
N SER A 67 0.88 3.29 -12.87
CA SER A 67 1.76 2.61 -11.92
C SER A 67 2.09 1.21 -12.40
N THR A 68 3.09 0.58 -11.78
CA THR A 68 3.46 -0.83 -11.97
C THR A 68 2.66 -1.78 -11.08
N LEU A 69 1.71 -1.25 -10.28
CA LEU A 69 0.92 -2.06 -9.37
C LEU A 69 0.04 -3.06 -10.14
N ASP A 70 0.08 -4.30 -9.71
CA ASP A 70 -0.86 -5.34 -10.09
C ASP A 70 -2.08 -5.29 -9.16
N ALA A 71 -3.27 -5.18 -9.72
CA ALA A 71 -4.50 -4.97 -8.94
C ALA A 71 -4.82 -6.16 -8.03
N ASP A 72 -4.56 -7.40 -8.49
CA ASP A 72 -4.81 -8.61 -7.72
C ASP A 72 -3.80 -8.75 -6.57
N LEU A 73 -2.51 -8.54 -6.84
CA LEU A 73 -1.49 -8.52 -5.81
C LEU A 73 -1.72 -7.41 -4.78
N GLN A 74 -2.16 -6.23 -5.22
CA GLN A 74 -2.50 -5.12 -4.33
C GLN A 74 -3.66 -5.50 -3.39
N GLY A 75 -4.73 -6.08 -3.94
CA GLY A 75 -5.87 -6.53 -3.16
C GLY A 75 -5.50 -7.62 -2.14
N ARG A 76 -4.69 -8.60 -2.55
CA ARG A 76 -4.15 -9.64 -1.67
C ARG A 76 -3.23 -9.05 -0.59
N GLY A 77 -2.35 -8.12 -0.94
CA GLY A 77 -1.48 -7.42 -0.01
C GLY A 77 -2.27 -6.67 1.07
N ASN A 78 -3.32 -5.95 0.67
CA ASN A 78 -4.22 -5.26 1.59
C ASN A 78 -4.98 -6.23 2.50
N ALA A 79 -5.48 -7.35 1.96
CA ALA A 79 -6.18 -8.37 2.75
C ALA A 79 -5.25 -9.00 3.78
N LEU A 80 -4.02 -9.34 3.38
CA LEU A 80 -2.98 -9.88 4.25
C LEU A 80 -2.62 -8.89 5.37
N ALA A 81 -2.40 -7.62 5.02
CA ALA A 81 -2.11 -6.56 5.97
C ALA A 81 -3.23 -6.41 7.03
N ARG A 82 -4.49 -6.37 6.59
CA ARG A 82 -5.65 -6.32 7.51
C ARG A 82 -5.71 -7.52 8.44
N ARG A 83 -5.51 -8.74 7.92
CA ARG A 83 -5.53 -9.99 8.70
C ARG A 83 -4.48 -9.98 9.80
N TYR A 84 -3.23 -9.69 9.47
CA TYR A 84 -2.14 -9.69 10.44
C TYR A 84 -2.21 -8.51 11.40
N ASN A 85 -2.65 -7.34 10.96
CA ASN A 85 -2.90 -6.21 11.86
C ASN A 85 -3.93 -6.58 12.93
N ALA A 86 -5.05 -7.20 12.55
CA ALA A 86 -6.05 -7.66 13.51
C ALA A 86 -5.46 -8.66 14.51
N GLN A 87 -4.61 -9.58 14.07
CA GLN A 87 -3.93 -10.56 14.92
C GLN A 87 -2.98 -9.91 15.93
N TYR A 88 -2.21 -8.89 15.49
CA TYR A 88 -1.15 -8.29 16.31
C TYR A 88 -1.62 -7.07 17.13
N ARG A 89 -2.83 -6.59 16.92
CA ARG A 89 -3.39 -5.46 17.68
C ARG A 89 -3.37 -5.68 19.19
N GLY A 90 -3.57 -6.92 19.65
CA GLY A 90 -3.46 -7.29 21.06
C GLY A 90 -2.07 -7.05 21.65
N ASN A 91 -1.03 -7.09 20.81
CA ASN A 91 0.36 -6.81 21.18
C ASN A 91 0.74 -5.31 21.01
N ARG A 92 -0.26 -4.43 20.86
CA ARG A 92 -0.08 -2.99 20.60
C ARG A 92 0.64 -2.68 19.28
N ILE A 93 0.64 -3.60 18.31
CA ILE A 93 1.15 -3.36 16.96
C ILE A 93 0.01 -2.84 16.12
N ASN A 94 -0.07 -1.52 15.95
CA ASN A 94 -1.19 -0.85 15.29
C ASN A 94 -0.96 -0.58 13.80
N ASN A 95 0.29 -0.59 13.36
CA ASN A 95 0.66 -0.27 11.98
C ASN A 95 1.36 -1.46 11.33
N LEU A 96 1.02 -1.73 10.08
CA LEU A 96 1.61 -2.81 9.30
C LEU A 96 1.63 -2.41 7.83
N ALA A 97 2.76 -2.60 7.18
CA ALA A 97 2.93 -2.31 5.76
C ALA A 97 3.37 -3.55 4.99
N VAL A 98 3.02 -3.58 3.70
CA VAL A 98 3.41 -4.64 2.77
C VAL A 98 3.89 -4.00 1.48
N VAL A 99 5.06 -4.42 1.00
CA VAL A 99 5.59 -4.10 -0.33
C VAL A 99 5.91 -5.41 -1.04
N VAL A 100 5.45 -5.53 -2.27
CA VAL A 100 5.82 -6.63 -3.16
C VAL A 100 6.56 -6.04 -4.34
N MET A 101 7.76 -6.54 -4.60
CA MET A 101 8.63 -6.09 -5.69
C MET A 101 9.02 -7.26 -6.58
N ASP A 102 9.09 -7.01 -7.87
CA ASP A 102 9.76 -7.93 -8.80
C ASP A 102 11.28 -7.81 -8.64
N VAL A 103 11.94 -8.94 -8.40
CA VAL A 103 13.39 -8.96 -8.12
C VAL A 103 14.23 -8.61 -9.36
N ARG A 104 13.72 -8.87 -10.56
CA ARG A 104 14.47 -8.66 -11.81
C ARG A 104 14.32 -7.23 -12.31
N SER A 105 13.09 -6.71 -12.33
CA SER A 105 12.82 -5.36 -12.83
C SER A 105 12.97 -4.28 -11.76
N GLY A 106 12.84 -4.64 -10.47
CA GLY A 106 12.77 -3.70 -9.36
C GLY A 106 11.41 -2.99 -9.25
N GLU A 107 10.43 -3.37 -10.07
CA GLU A 107 9.11 -2.77 -10.07
C GLU A 107 8.32 -3.13 -8.81
N VAL A 108 7.62 -2.14 -8.25
CA VAL A 108 6.71 -2.36 -7.13
C VAL A 108 5.37 -2.83 -7.66
N LEU A 109 4.99 -4.06 -7.34
CA LEU A 109 3.76 -4.71 -7.78
C LEU A 109 2.61 -4.56 -6.77
N ALA A 110 2.91 -4.38 -5.48
CA ALA A 110 1.92 -4.03 -4.47
C ALA A 110 2.52 -3.11 -3.41
N TYR A 111 1.72 -2.14 -2.94
CA TYR A 111 2.13 -1.12 -1.99
C TYR A 111 1.01 -0.82 -0.99
N ALA A 112 1.04 -1.47 0.15
CA ALA A 112 0.17 -1.19 1.29
C ALA A 112 0.98 -0.42 2.35
N GLY A 113 0.93 0.90 2.33
CA GLY A 113 1.72 1.76 3.22
C GLY A 113 1.33 1.68 4.69
N ASN A 114 0.12 1.23 4.95
CA ASN A 114 -0.44 0.91 6.26
C ASN A 114 -1.76 0.18 6.08
N VAL A 115 -2.37 -0.30 7.15
CA VAL A 115 -3.75 -0.80 7.14
C VAL A 115 -4.70 0.39 7.23
N TYR A 116 -5.13 0.88 6.06
CA TYR A 116 -6.02 2.04 6.00
C TYR A 116 -7.42 1.70 6.52
N ASP A 117 -7.86 2.43 7.52
CA ASP A 117 -9.22 2.42 8.06
C ASP A 117 -9.71 3.86 8.24
N PRO A 118 -10.64 4.32 7.39
CA PRO A 118 -11.16 5.69 7.49
C PRO A 118 -11.95 5.95 8.77
N GLY A 119 -12.42 4.91 9.45
CA GLY A 119 -13.15 4.97 10.72
C GLY A 119 -12.25 5.06 11.95
N ASP A 120 -11.02 4.55 11.86
CA ASP A 120 -10.06 4.53 12.97
C ASP A 120 -8.95 5.56 12.80
N ARG A 121 -9.18 6.75 13.34
CA ARG A 121 -8.16 7.83 13.35
C ARG A 121 -7.15 7.71 14.48
N SER A 122 -7.40 6.87 15.48
CA SER A 122 -6.56 6.75 16.67
C SER A 122 -5.23 6.04 16.40
N ALA A 123 -5.20 5.13 15.45
CA ALA A 123 -4.03 4.31 15.12
C ALA A 123 -3.10 4.92 14.06
N GLY A 124 -3.40 6.12 13.56
CA GLY A 124 -2.60 6.75 12.50
C GLY A 124 -2.61 5.97 11.18
N THR A 125 -3.71 5.28 10.88
CA THR A 125 -3.85 4.39 9.70
C THR A 125 -3.69 5.10 8.35
N GLY A 126 -3.86 6.43 8.32
CA GLY A 126 -3.60 7.26 7.15
C GLY A 126 -2.12 7.54 6.87
N VAL A 127 -1.22 7.19 7.79
CA VAL A 127 0.22 7.45 7.64
C VAL A 127 0.87 6.32 6.86
N ASP A 128 1.61 6.67 5.80
CA ASP A 128 2.47 5.73 5.08
C ASP A 128 3.71 5.43 5.91
N VAL A 129 3.81 4.21 6.41
CA VAL A 129 4.93 3.80 7.27
C VAL A 129 6.08 3.14 6.49
N ILE A 130 5.95 2.90 5.19
CA ILE A 130 7.03 2.32 4.36
C ILE A 130 8.26 3.23 4.33
N PRO A 131 8.15 4.55 4.02
CA PRO A 131 9.32 5.42 3.96
C PRO A 131 9.78 5.90 5.35
N ALA A 132 9.15 5.48 6.42
CA ALA A 132 9.54 5.89 7.76
C ALA A 132 10.96 5.41 8.07
N ARG A 133 11.81 6.32 8.55
CA ARG A 133 13.18 5.99 8.95
C ARG A 133 13.16 5.06 10.15
N ARG A 134 13.90 3.96 10.05
CA ARG A 134 14.04 2.94 11.10
C ARG A 134 15.49 2.56 11.26
N SER A 135 15.83 2.01 12.42
CA SER A 135 17.10 1.31 12.59
C SER A 135 17.12 0.10 11.65
N SER A 136 18.19 -0.03 10.91
CA SER A 136 18.41 -1.16 10.01
C SER A 136 18.63 -2.47 10.78
N GLY A 137 19.06 -2.37 12.03
CA GLY A 137 19.46 -3.52 12.81
C GLY A 137 20.46 -4.40 12.06
N SER A 138 20.31 -5.71 12.16
CA SER A 138 21.22 -6.69 11.53
C SER A 138 21.07 -6.83 10.02
N VAL A 139 20.10 -6.17 9.38
CA VAL A 139 19.90 -6.22 7.92
C VAL A 139 21.12 -5.67 7.16
N LEU A 140 21.90 -4.78 7.77
CA LEU A 140 23.13 -4.25 7.16
C LEU A 140 24.32 -5.21 7.21
N LYS A 141 24.30 -6.27 8.02
CA LYS A 141 25.46 -7.18 8.15
C LYS A 141 25.90 -7.82 6.84
N PRO A 142 25.02 -8.37 5.99
CA PRO A 142 25.42 -8.92 4.69
C PRO A 142 26.03 -7.86 3.77
N ILE A 143 25.52 -6.63 3.78
CA ILE A 143 26.02 -5.53 2.96
C ILE A 143 27.40 -5.10 3.45
N LEU A 144 27.59 -4.99 4.76
CA LEU A 144 28.90 -4.71 5.36
C LEU A 144 29.91 -5.78 4.99
N TYR A 145 29.54 -7.06 5.13
CA TYR A 145 30.43 -8.18 4.79
C TYR A 145 30.79 -8.17 3.29
N ALA A 146 29.85 -7.91 2.39
CA ALA A 146 30.12 -7.77 0.97
C ALA A 146 31.13 -6.64 0.69
N GLY A 147 30.95 -5.47 1.34
CA GLY A 147 31.91 -4.37 1.21
C GLY A 147 33.31 -4.72 1.74
N MET A 148 33.39 -5.48 2.84
CA MET A 148 34.67 -5.95 3.38
C MET A 148 35.38 -6.96 2.44
N LEU A 149 34.60 -7.77 1.71
CA LEU A 149 35.16 -8.65 0.68
C LEU A 149 35.67 -7.86 -0.53
N ASP A 150 34.90 -6.85 -0.98
CA ASP A 150 35.25 -6.02 -2.13
C ASP A 150 36.51 -5.19 -1.88
N ASP A 151 36.72 -4.67 -0.69
CA ASP A 151 37.90 -3.87 -0.35
C ASP A 151 39.10 -4.72 0.15
N GLY A 152 38.94 -6.03 0.25
CA GLY A 152 39.98 -6.96 0.69
C GLY A 152 40.23 -6.98 2.19
N THR A 153 39.39 -6.32 3.01
CA THR A 153 39.50 -6.33 4.48
C THR A 153 39.09 -7.69 5.07
N ALA A 154 38.26 -8.45 4.36
CA ALA A 154 37.85 -9.80 4.71
C ALA A 154 38.06 -10.77 3.57
N LEU A 155 38.31 -12.05 3.88
CA LEU A 155 38.25 -13.17 2.96
C LEU A 155 37.18 -14.16 3.38
N PRO A 156 36.59 -14.94 2.45
CA PRO A 156 35.51 -15.87 2.80
C PRO A 156 35.84 -16.91 3.88
N THR A 157 37.15 -17.25 4.01
CA THR A 157 37.65 -18.24 4.97
C THR A 157 38.47 -17.61 6.11
N MET A 158 38.43 -16.26 6.23
CA MET A 158 39.16 -15.55 7.27
C MET A 158 38.46 -15.72 8.61
N LEU A 159 39.21 -16.10 9.63
CA LEU A 159 38.72 -16.12 11.00
C LEU A 159 38.72 -14.70 11.59
N PHE A 160 37.59 -14.32 12.16
CA PHE A 160 37.45 -13.05 12.87
C PHE A 160 37.51 -13.29 14.39
N PRO A 161 38.16 -12.39 15.15
CA PRO A 161 38.18 -12.50 16.60
C PRO A 161 36.79 -12.21 17.17
N ASP A 162 36.24 -13.21 17.86
CA ASP A 162 35.02 -13.09 18.66
C ASP A 162 35.39 -13.04 20.15
N VAL A 163 35.91 -11.89 20.57
CA VAL A 163 36.41 -11.65 21.92
C VAL A 163 35.79 -10.39 22.53
N PRO A 164 35.74 -10.26 23.84
CA PRO A 164 35.28 -9.03 24.48
C PRO A 164 36.05 -7.82 23.96
N THR A 165 35.33 -6.90 23.31
CA THR A 165 35.92 -5.69 22.71
C THR A 165 35.26 -4.45 23.32
N TYR A 166 36.06 -3.42 23.59
CA TYR A 166 35.60 -2.21 24.27
C TYR A 166 35.81 -1.01 23.35
N TYR A 167 34.73 -0.30 23.01
CA TYR A 167 34.74 0.94 22.23
C TYR A 167 34.24 2.10 23.12
N ARG A 168 35.08 2.68 23.92
CA ARG A 168 34.72 3.71 24.92
C ARG A 168 33.55 3.21 25.80
N ASP A 169 32.35 3.81 25.65
CA ASP A 169 31.15 3.47 26.42
C ASP A 169 30.31 2.33 25.79
N PHE A 170 30.77 1.76 24.66
CA PHE A 170 30.08 0.69 23.96
C PHE A 170 30.86 -0.60 23.99
N THR A 171 30.23 -1.65 24.51
CA THR A 171 30.76 -3.00 24.53
C THR A 171 29.79 -3.91 23.79
N PRO A 172 30.09 -4.29 22.55
CA PRO A 172 29.24 -5.22 21.79
C PRO A 172 29.22 -6.59 22.47
N GLN A 173 28.06 -7.22 22.45
CA GLN A 173 27.86 -8.56 22.99
C GLN A 173 27.13 -9.43 21.97
N ASN A 174 27.47 -10.70 21.94
CA ASN A 174 26.69 -11.70 21.21
C ASN A 174 25.32 -11.91 21.88
N TYR A 175 24.35 -12.39 21.09
CA TYR A 175 22.99 -12.62 21.58
C TYR A 175 22.97 -13.59 22.81
N ASN A 176 23.82 -14.62 22.77
CA ASN A 176 24.00 -15.61 23.83
C ASN A 176 24.87 -15.12 24.99
N ARG A 177 25.46 -13.89 24.91
CA ARG A 177 26.37 -13.29 25.86
C ARG A 177 27.67 -14.08 26.09
N THR A 178 28.03 -14.96 25.14
CA THR A 178 29.29 -15.70 25.14
C THR A 178 30.15 -15.24 23.97
N PHE A 179 31.43 -15.57 24.02
CA PHE A 179 32.39 -15.31 22.96
C PHE A 179 33.06 -16.63 22.60
N ASP A 180 33.17 -16.91 21.29
CA ASP A 180 33.70 -18.19 20.78
C ASP A 180 35.21 -18.13 20.49
N GLY A 181 35.85 -16.96 20.72
CA GLY A 181 37.26 -16.71 20.49
C GLY A 181 37.58 -16.34 19.04
N ALA A 182 37.12 -17.16 18.08
CA ALA A 182 37.23 -16.89 16.65
C ALA A 182 36.09 -17.58 15.91
N VAL A 183 35.55 -16.89 14.91
CA VAL A 183 34.46 -17.35 14.03
C VAL A 183 34.81 -17.15 12.56
#